data_d23a26ad7d4eb474d10bb3d0a3e20e98
#
_entry.id   d23a26ad7d4eb474d10bb3d0a3e20e98
#
_cell.length_a   1.000
_cell.length_b   1.000
_cell.length_c   1.000
_cell.angle_alpha   90.00
_cell.angle_beta   90.00
_cell.angle_gamma   90.00
#
_symmetry.space_group_name_H-M   'P 1'
#
loop_
_entity.id
_entity.type
_entity.pdbx_description
1 polymer ?
#
loop_
_entity_poly.entity_id
_entity_poly.type
_entity_poly.pdbx_seq_one_letter_code
_entity_poly.pdbx_strand_id
1 'polypeptide(L)'
;MTALLDLLPLLAFFIASKKFGLLAGAAAVLAATLVVYGIHLVRQKWRLTKQQWVVLVLTILFCGATILLRDDLYLRWKTPIINLSFALALAVSALIGKPLMQPVAKDVFRFSPQGWQRLTYAWAAFFLLLAALHYWFGLYHYDASEQAKNLFIHFKSYGQLILMGIFLAAQAFVLRKHLNIESDIASEHETSEQPSQQQH
;
A
#
# COMPACT_ATOMS: atom_id res chain seq x y z
N MET A 1 24.48 -1.88 -23.20
CA MET A 1 24.09 -0.49 -23.55
C MET A 1 22.64 -0.16 -23.18
N THR A 2 21.79 -1.11 -22.84
CA THR A 2 20.39 -0.90 -22.42
C THR A 2 20.26 -0.30 -21.02
N ALA A 3 21.10 -0.70 -20.07
CA ALA A 3 21.03 -0.23 -18.68
C ALA A 3 21.24 1.29 -18.50
N LEU A 4 22.03 1.93 -19.37
CA LEU A 4 22.24 3.38 -19.34
C LEU A 4 21.01 4.15 -19.85
N LEU A 5 20.28 3.60 -20.83
CA LEU A 5 19.05 4.18 -21.34
C LEU A 5 17.91 4.08 -20.30
N ASP A 6 17.91 3.03 -19.50
CA ASP A 6 16.90 2.80 -18.45
C ASP A 6 17.06 3.76 -17.25
N LEU A 7 18.26 4.34 -17.06
CA LEU A 7 18.54 5.37 -16.05
C LEU A 7 18.14 6.78 -16.48
N LEU A 8 17.94 7.00 -17.77
CA LEU A 8 17.66 8.32 -18.32
C LEU A 8 16.37 8.97 -17.76
N PRO A 9 15.25 8.26 -17.56
CA PRO A 9 14.08 8.82 -16.92
C PRO A 9 14.34 9.27 -15.48
N LEU A 10 15.16 8.53 -14.73
CA LEU A 10 15.51 8.87 -13.35
C LEU A 10 16.36 10.14 -13.27
N LEU A 11 17.36 10.28 -14.14
CA LEU A 11 18.18 11.48 -14.25
C LEU A 11 17.34 12.70 -14.67
N ALA A 12 16.45 12.52 -15.64
CA ALA A 12 15.52 13.56 -16.07
C ALA A 12 14.63 14.05 -14.92
N PHE A 13 14.13 13.12 -14.09
CA PHE A 13 13.37 13.45 -12.89
C PHE A 13 14.17 14.33 -11.94
N PHE A 14 15.38 13.92 -11.54
CA PHE A 14 16.19 14.65 -10.57
C PHE A 14 16.55 16.04 -11.06
N ILE A 15 16.95 16.18 -12.32
CA ILE A 15 17.34 17.47 -12.90
C ILE A 15 16.14 18.41 -12.99
N ALA A 16 15.02 17.92 -13.50
CA ALA A 16 13.81 18.73 -13.68
C ALA A 16 13.13 19.07 -12.35
N SER A 17 13.05 18.12 -11.42
CA SER A 17 12.46 18.36 -10.11
C SER A 17 13.25 19.36 -9.26
N LYS A 18 14.57 19.34 -9.35
CA LYS A 18 15.45 20.27 -8.62
C LYS A 18 15.37 21.71 -9.16
N LYS A 19 15.17 21.89 -10.47
CA LYS A 19 15.11 23.23 -11.10
C LYS A 19 13.71 23.81 -11.16
N PHE A 20 12.71 22.99 -11.43
CA PHE A 20 11.36 23.43 -11.79
C PHE A 20 10.25 22.83 -10.93
N GLY A 21 10.63 22.08 -9.88
CA GLY A 21 9.68 21.46 -8.95
C GLY A 21 9.17 20.08 -9.37
N LEU A 22 8.43 19.44 -8.47
CA LEU A 22 8.01 18.04 -8.59
C LEU A 22 7.17 17.75 -9.85
N LEU A 23 6.34 18.72 -10.26
CA LEU A 23 5.50 18.58 -11.45
C LEU A 23 6.31 18.50 -12.74
N ALA A 24 7.33 19.36 -12.84
CA ALA A 24 8.26 19.33 -13.96
C ALA A 24 9.09 18.04 -13.97
N GLY A 25 9.44 17.52 -12.79
CA GLY A 25 10.06 16.20 -12.62
C GLY A 25 9.19 15.08 -13.18
N ALA A 26 7.89 15.07 -12.84
CA ALA A 26 6.94 14.08 -13.35
C ALA A 26 6.78 14.16 -14.89
N ALA A 27 6.71 15.37 -15.44
CA ALA A 27 6.64 15.60 -16.89
C ALA A 27 7.92 15.12 -17.59
N ALA A 28 9.08 15.39 -17.01
CA ALA A 28 10.38 14.95 -17.55
C ALA A 28 10.51 13.42 -17.53
N VAL A 29 10.08 12.74 -16.46
CA VAL A 29 10.05 11.27 -16.41
C VAL A 29 9.13 10.71 -17.49
N LEU A 30 7.93 11.26 -17.64
CA LEU A 30 6.98 10.79 -18.65
C LEU A 30 7.57 10.94 -20.05
N ALA A 31 8.10 12.10 -20.37
CA ALA A 31 8.72 12.37 -21.68
C ALA A 31 9.93 11.45 -21.93
N ALA A 32 10.84 11.34 -20.96
CA ALA A 32 12.01 10.48 -21.08
C ALA A 32 11.63 8.99 -21.22
N THR A 33 10.64 8.53 -20.48
CA THR A 33 10.13 7.15 -20.58
C THR A 33 9.54 6.90 -21.95
N LEU A 34 8.70 7.79 -22.47
CA LEU A 34 8.12 7.66 -23.81
C LEU A 34 9.19 7.60 -24.89
N VAL A 35 10.25 8.42 -24.77
CA VAL A 35 11.39 8.42 -25.72
C VAL A 35 12.15 7.10 -25.62
N VAL A 36 12.54 6.67 -24.42
CA VAL A 36 13.31 5.43 -24.22
C VAL A 36 12.52 4.21 -24.71
N TYR A 37 11.25 4.11 -24.34
CA TYR A 37 10.42 2.98 -24.79
C TYR A 37 10.03 3.08 -26.26
N GLY A 38 9.93 4.28 -26.81
CA GLY A 38 9.78 4.50 -28.26
C GLY A 38 11.01 3.97 -29.03
N ILE A 39 12.22 4.27 -28.55
CA ILE A 39 13.47 3.73 -29.13
C ILE A 39 13.51 2.20 -29.01
N HIS A 40 13.11 1.64 -27.87
CA HIS A 40 13.04 0.18 -27.67
C HIS A 40 12.03 -0.49 -28.61
N LEU A 41 10.85 0.10 -28.78
CA LEU A 41 9.83 -0.37 -29.71
C LEU A 41 10.35 -0.44 -31.16
N VAL A 42 11.03 0.61 -31.62
CA VAL A 42 11.59 0.65 -32.97
C VAL A 42 12.73 -0.38 -33.14
N ARG A 43 13.63 -0.50 -32.14
CA ARG A 43 14.77 -1.43 -32.18
C ARG A 43 14.36 -2.89 -32.06
N GLN A 44 13.34 -3.21 -31.27
CA GLN A 44 12.87 -4.58 -31.00
C GLN A 44 11.69 -5.00 -31.88
N LYS A 45 11.49 -4.36 -33.04
CA LYS A 45 10.41 -4.68 -33.98
C LYS A 45 9.03 -4.81 -33.29
N TRP A 46 8.67 -3.81 -32.48
CA TRP A 46 7.38 -3.73 -31.75
C TRP A 46 7.15 -4.80 -30.67
N ARG A 47 8.20 -5.46 -30.16
CA ARG A 47 8.10 -6.46 -29.11
C ARG A 47 8.68 -5.92 -27.79
N LEU A 48 7.81 -5.48 -26.89
CA LEU A 48 8.16 -5.17 -25.51
C LEU A 48 7.91 -6.40 -24.61
N THR A 49 8.76 -6.62 -23.62
CA THR A 49 8.54 -7.64 -22.60
C THR A 49 7.34 -7.26 -21.74
N LYS A 50 6.69 -8.25 -21.09
CA LYS A 50 5.57 -8.02 -20.17
C LYS A 50 5.95 -7.02 -19.07
N GLN A 51 7.17 -7.10 -18.55
CA GLN A 51 7.69 -6.20 -17.52
C GLN A 51 7.81 -4.75 -18.04
N GLN A 52 8.29 -4.55 -19.25
CA GLN A 52 8.41 -3.24 -19.88
C GLN A 52 7.02 -2.60 -20.11
N TRP A 53 6.03 -3.39 -20.52
CA TRP A 53 4.64 -2.93 -20.64
C TRP A 53 4.08 -2.45 -19.30
N VAL A 54 4.28 -3.22 -18.23
CA VAL A 54 3.84 -2.85 -16.88
C VAL A 54 4.47 -1.51 -16.45
N VAL A 55 5.79 -1.36 -16.62
CA VAL A 55 6.50 -0.11 -16.26
C VAL A 55 5.99 1.07 -17.09
N LEU A 56 5.79 0.90 -18.39
CA LEU A 56 5.29 1.94 -19.28
C LEU A 56 3.88 2.39 -18.87
N VAL A 57 2.97 1.44 -18.67
CA VAL A 57 1.59 1.73 -18.27
C VAL A 57 1.55 2.43 -16.90
N LEU A 58 2.31 1.94 -15.92
CA LEU A 58 2.39 2.55 -14.60
C LEU A 58 2.95 3.98 -14.67
N THR A 59 4.01 4.20 -15.47
CA THR A 59 4.59 5.54 -15.63
C THR A 59 3.61 6.51 -16.27
N ILE A 60 2.93 6.09 -17.34
CA ILE A 60 1.91 6.92 -17.99
C ILE A 60 0.76 7.23 -17.02
N LEU A 61 0.31 6.22 -16.26
CA LEU A 61 -0.78 6.39 -15.31
C LEU A 61 -0.40 7.36 -14.19
N PHE A 62 0.74 7.14 -13.52
CA PHE A 62 1.16 7.94 -12.37
C PHE A 62 1.65 9.33 -12.74
N CYS A 63 2.51 9.46 -13.75
CA CYS A 63 3.02 10.76 -14.19
C CYS A 63 1.94 11.55 -14.93
N GLY A 64 1.13 10.88 -15.77
CA GLY A 64 -0.01 11.49 -16.44
C GLY A 64 -1.03 12.01 -15.44
N ALA A 65 -1.39 11.21 -14.44
CA ALA A 65 -2.25 11.66 -13.35
C ALA A 65 -1.67 12.86 -12.59
N THR A 66 -0.35 12.86 -12.31
CA THR A 66 0.31 13.97 -11.61
C THR A 66 0.29 15.27 -12.42
N ILE A 67 0.36 15.19 -13.75
CA ILE A 67 0.37 16.36 -14.64
C ILE A 67 -1.05 16.89 -14.90
N LEU A 68 -2.00 15.99 -15.14
CA LEU A 68 -3.40 16.34 -15.45
C LEU A 68 -4.14 16.94 -14.24
N LEU A 69 -3.74 16.50 -13.05
CA LEU A 69 -4.49 16.75 -11.83
C LEU A 69 -3.77 17.79 -10.97
N ARG A 70 -3.53 18.96 -11.54
CA ARG A 70 -2.94 20.16 -10.89
C ARG A 70 -3.77 20.73 -9.75
N ASP A 71 -4.96 20.21 -9.52
CA ASP A 71 -5.94 20.79 -8.62
C ASP A 71 -5.74 20.29 -7.18
N ASP A 72 -5.81 21.19 -6.19
CA ASP A 72 -5.81 20.87 -4.76
C ASP A 72 -6.90 19.85 -4.42
N LEU A 73 -8.00 19.88 -5.14
CA LEU A 73 -9.09 18.93 -5.03
C LEU A 73 -8.65 17.51 -5.31
N TYR A 74 -7.79 17.30 -6.31
CA TYR A 74 -7.27 15.97 -6.63
C TYR A 74 -6.34 15.43 -5.54
N LEU A 75 -5.46 16.26 -4.99
CA LEU A 75 -4.59 15.87 -3.88
C LEU A 75 -5.39 15.44 -2.65
N ARG A 76 -6.59 16.00 -2.49
CA ARG A 76 -7.55 15.64 -1.44
C ARG A 76 -8.27 14.33 -1.73
N TRP A 77 -8.65 14.07 -2.99
CA TRP A 77 -9.30 12.83 -3.42
C TRP A 77 -8.38 11.63 -3.50
N LYS A 78 -7.11 11.83 -3.83
CA LYS A 78 -6.12 10.75 -4.03
C LYS A 78 -6.05 9.81 -2.82
N THR A 79 -5.92 10.35 -1.63
CA THR A 79 -5.73 9.54 -0.40
C THR A 79 -6.96 8.71 -0.03
N PRO A 80 -8.19 9.25 0.00
CA PRO A 80 -9.39 8.44 0.23
C PRO A 80 -9.57 7.32 -0.79
N ILE A 81 -9.33 7.60 -2.08
CA ILE A 81 -9.49 6.61 -3.15
C ILE A 81 -8.49 5.46 -2.98
N ILE A 82 -7.23 5.76 -2.69
CA ILE A 82 -6.20 4.73 -2.46
C ILE A 82 -6.56 3.87 -1.25
N ASN A 83 -6.92 4.48 -0.12
CA ASN A 83 -7.32 3.74 1.08
C ASN A 83 -8.56 2.89 0.84
N LEU A 84 -9.56 3.40 0.14
CA LEU A 84 -10.76 2.65 -0.23
C LEU A 84 -10.42 1.47 -1.14
N SER A 85 -9.52 1.64 -2.09
CA SER A 85 -9.06 0.55 -2.98
C SER A 85 -8.37 -0.55 -2.20
N PHE A 86 -7.51 -0.21 -1.22
CA PHE A 86 -6.90 -1.19 -0.32
C PHE A 86 -7.94 -1.89 0.56
N ALA A 87 -8.87 -1.14 1.13
CA ALA A 87 -9.95 -1.70 1.94
C ALA A 87 -10.77 -2.74 1.15
N LEU A 88 -11.16 -2.40 -0.08
CA LEU A 88 -11.92 -3.28 -0.97
C LEU A 88 -11.10 -4.52 -1.38
N ALA A 89 -9.84 -4.34 -1.79
CA ALA A 89 -8.97 -5.45 -2.17
C ALA A 89 -8.80 -6.46 -1.02
N LEU A 90 -8.54 -5.96 0.20
CA LEU A 90 -8.40 -6.79 1.39
C LEU A 90 -9.72 -7.47 1.76
N ALA A 91 -10.84 -6.75 1.76
CA ALA A 91 -12.15 -7.31 2.07
C ALA A 91 -12.55 -8.42 1.08
N VAL A 92 -12.39 -8.16 -0.22
CA VAL A 92 -12.67 -9.16 -1.27
C VAL A 92 -11.77 -10.38 -1.13
N SER A 93 -10.48 -10.19 -0.85
CA SER A 93 -9.53 -11.30 -0.67
C SER A 93 -9.92 -12.21 0.51
N ALA A 94 -10.38 -11.61 1.61
CA ALA A 94 -10.85 -12.35 2.77
C ALA A 94 -12.17 -13.08 2.49
N LEU A 95 -13.10 -12.46 1.75
CA LEU A 95 -14.37 -13.07 1.33
C LEU A 95 -14.17 -14.30 0.42
N ILE A 96 -13.18 -14.24 -0.48
CA ILE A 96 -12.84 -15.35 -1.40
C ILE A 96 -12.08 -16.48 -0.66
N GLY A 97 -11.73 -16.29 0.62
CA GLY A 97 -10.97 -17.27 1.40
C GLY A 97 -9.47 -17.31 1.07
N LYS A 98 -8.94 -16.28 0.39
CA LYS A 98 -7.52 -16.12 0.06
C LYS A 98 -7.00 -14.80 0.65
N PRO A 99 -6.82 -14.71 1.97
CA PRO A 99 -6.47 -13.47 2.65
C PRO A 99 -5.10 -12.94 2.17
N LEU A 100 -5.08 -11.72 1.63
CA LEU A 100 -3.87 -11.06 1.10
C LEU A 100 -2.79 -10.81 2.18
N MET A 101 -3.17 -10.76 3.45
CA MET A 101 -2.20 -10.61 4.55
C MET A 101 -1.36 -11.87 4.76
N GLN A 102 -1.86 -13.04 4.40
CA GLN A 102 -1.15 -14.30 4.58
C GLN A 102 0.19 -14.35 3.82
N PRO A 103 0.28 -14.12 2.49
CA PRO A 103 1.56 -14.17 1.80
C PRO A 103 2.53 -13.08 2.23
N VAL A 104 2.04 -11.97 2.81
CA VAL A 104 2.87 -10.84 3.26
C VAL A 104 3.54 -11.13 4.61
N ALA A 105 2.84 -11.83 5.52
CA ALA A 105 3.27 -11.95 6.91
C ALA A 105 3.47 -13.40 7.39
N LYS A 106 3.29 -14.41 6.52
CA LYS A 106 3.43 -15.85 6.86
C LYS A 106 4.83 -16.22 7.36
N ASP A 107 5.86 -15.50 6.96
CA ASP A 107 7.23 -15.79 7.37
C ASP A 107 7.53 -15.27 8.79
N VAL A 108 6.69 -14.37 9.30
CA VAL A 108 6.82 -13.76 10.64
C VAL A 108 5.81 -14.37 11.61
N PHE A 109 4.60 -14.69 11.13
CA PHE A 109 3.50 -15.15 11.97
C PHE A 109 2.90 -16.46 11.44
N ARG A 110 2.61 -17.37 12.37
CA ARG A 110 1.89 -18.62 12.09
C ARG A 110 0.48 -18.52 12.65
N PHE A 111 -0.50 -18.25 11.79
CA PHE A 111 -1.91 -18.19 12.19
C PHE A 111 -2.70 -19.29 11.51
N SER A 112 -3.80 -19.68 12.17
CA SER A 112 -4.83 -20.51 11.56
C SER A 112 -5.47 -19.80 10.36
N PRO A 113 -6.12 -20.51 9.42
CA PRO A 113 -6.81 -19.89 8.30
C PRO A 113 -7.82 -18.81 8.74
N GLN A 114 -8.50 -19.04 9.85
CA GLN A 114 -9.44 -18.06 10.44
C GLN A 114 -8.72 -16.84 11.02
N GLY A 115 -7.51 -17.02 11.59
CA GLY A 115 -6.69 -15.92 12.09
C GLY A 115 -6.25 -14.99 10.94
N TRP A 116 -5.85 -15.54 9.81
CA TRP A 116 -5.51 -14.76 8.62
C TRP A 116 -6.68 -13.98 8.06
N GLN A 117 -7.88 -14.57 8.06
CA GLN A 117 -9.09 -13.86 7.64
C GLN A 117 -9.42 -12.69 8.57
N ARG A 118 -9.40 -12.91 9.90
CA ARG A 118 -9.66 -11.86 10.90
C ARG A 118 -8.65 -10.71 10.78
N LEU A 119 -7.37 -11.03 10.63
CA LEU A 119 -6.32 -10.04 10.41
C LEU A 119 -6.59 -9.22 9.15
N THR A 120 -6.94 -9.88 8.04
CA THR A 120 -7.23 -9.19 6.77
C THR A 120 -8.46 -8.30 6.87
N TYR A 121 -9.52 -8.73 7.55
CA TYR A 121 -10.68 -7.87 7.81
C TYR A 121 -10.36 -6.67 8.71
N ALA A 122 -9.52 -6.85 9.73
CA ALA A 122 -9.10 -5.75 10.58
C ALA A 122 -8.34 -4.68 9.79
N TRP A 123 -7.44 -5.09 8.89
CA TRP A 123 -6.75 -4.17 7.99
C TRP A 123 -7.69 -3.52 6.97
N ALA A 124 -8.65 -4.27 6.43
CA ALA A 124 -9.67 -3.71 5.54
C ALA A 124 -10.51 -2.63 6.25
N ALA A 125 -10.95 -2.90 7.48
CA ALA A 125 -11.69 -1.95 8.30
C ALA A 125 -10.85 -0.71 8.63
N PHE A 126 -9.56 -0.88 8.93
CA PHE A 126 -8.65 0.23 9.18
C PHE A 126 -8.47 1.14 7.95
N PHE A 127 -8.25 0.56 6.77
CA PHE A 127 -8.17 1.35 5.54
C PHE A 127 -9.49 2.03 5.18
N LEU A 128 -10.63 1.38 5.45
CA LEU A 128 -11.94 2.00 5.28
C LEU A 128 -12.13 3.20 6.22
N LEU A 129 -11.72 3.06 7.47
CA LEU A 129 -11.72 4.17 8.44
C LEU A 129 -10.84 5.31 7.97
N LEU A 130 -9.62 5.03 7.50
CA LEU A 130 -8.72 6.05 6.93
C LEU A 130 -9.34 6.73 5.71
N ALA A 131 -9.98 5.98 4.81
CA ALA A 131 -10.66 6.55 3.66
C ALA A 131 -11.78 7.50 4.10
N ALA A 132 -12.60 7.10 5.07
CA ALA A 132 -13.69 7.91 5.61
C ALA A 132 -13.18 9.19 6.30
N LEU A 133 -12.12 9.09 7.10
CA LEU A 133 -11.53 10.25 7.77
C LEU A 133 -10.91 11.24 6.77
N HIS A 134 -10.18 10.74 5.75
CA HIS A 134 -9.64 11.59 4.71
C HIS A 134 -10.73 12.25 3.86
N TYR A 135 -11.82 11.53 3.58
CA TYR A 135 -12.99 12.09 2.92
C TYR A 135 -13.63 13.20 3.78
N TRP A 136 -13.83 12.93 5.07
CA TRP A 136 -14.45 13.88 5.99
C TRP A 136 -13.63 15.16 6.14
N PHE A 137 -12.35 15.04 6.48
CA PHE A 137 -11.48 16.21 6.70
C PHE A 137 -11.05 16.90 5.40
N GLY A 138 -10.78 16.13 4.34
CA GLY A 138 -10.20 16.65 3.10
C GLY A 138 -11.22 17.14 2.07
N LEU A 139 -12.45 16.65 2.10
CA LEU A 139 -13.48 16.97 1.11
C LEU A 139 -14.70 17.64 1.74
N TYR A 140 -15.28 17.02 2.75
CA TYR A 140 -16.52 17.52 3.32
C TYR A 140 -16.32 18.78 4.18
N HIS A 141 -15.30 18.82 5.01
CA HIS A 141 -15.06 19.89 5.99
C HIS A 141 -13.99 20.90 5.57
N TYR A 142 -13.21 20.62 4.54
CA TYR A 142 -12.02 21.40 4.16
C TYR A 142 -12.32 22.87 3.88
N ASP A 143 -13.38 23.14 3.13
CA ASP A 143 -13.73 24.51 2.69
C ASP A 143 -14.60 25.26 3.72
N ALA A 144 -14.90 24.65 4.88
CA ALA A 144 -15.74 25.25 5.90
C ALA A 144 -15.06 26.43 6.64
N SER A 145 -13.74 26.38 6.87
CA SER A 145 -12.97 27.42 7.55
C SER A 145 -11.45 27.21 7.40
N GLU A 146 -10.66 28.25 7.70
CA GLU A 146 -9.19 28.12 7.78
C GLU A 146 -8.75 27.12 8.87
N GLN A 147 -9.51 27.02 9.97
CA GLN A 147 -9.26 26.02 11.01
C GLN A 147 -9.46 24.60 10.49
N ALA A 148 -10.45 24.36 9.61
CA ALA A 148 -10.69 23.07 8.99
C ALA A 148 -9.55 22.65 8.06
N LYS A 149 -8.99 23.59 7.29
CA LYS A 149 -7.80 23.34 6.46
C LYS A 149 -6.59 22.96 7.30
N ASN A 150 -6.34 23.69 8.38
CA ASN A 150 -5.26 23.36 9.31
C ASN A 150 -5.45 22.00 9.96
N LEU A 151 -6.68 21.66 10.35
CA LEU A 151 -7.02 20.34 10.91
C LEU A 151 -6.72 19.22 9.92
N PHE A 152 -7.08 19.40 8.65
CA PHE A 152 -6.75 18.42 7.59
C PHE A 152 -5.23 18.25 7.42
N ILE A 153 -4.46 19.34 7.42
CA ILE A 153 -3.00 19.30 7.32
C ILE A 153 -2.39 18.56 8.51
N HIS A 154 -2.84 18.84 9.74
CA HIS A 154 -2.39 18.14 10.94
C HIS A 154 -2.77 16.67 10.92
N PHE A 155 -4.00 16.34 10.52
CA PHE A 155 -4.44 14.97 10.38
C PHE A 155 -3.60 14.20 9.36
N LYS A 156 -3.33 14.79 8.19
CA LYS A 156 -2.53 14.18 7.13
C LYS A 156 -1.05 14.01 7.54
N SER A 157 -0.50 14.95 8.34
CA SER A 157 0.91 14.92 8.75
C SER A 157 1.17 14.00 9.94
N TYR A 158 0.36 14.07 10.98
CA TYR A 158 0.57 13.36 12.25
C TYR A 158 -0.57 12.43 12.62
N GLY A 159 -1.81 12.81 12.34
CA GLY A 159 -3.00 12.08 12.76
C GLY A 159 -3.04 10.67 12.17
N GLN A 160 -2.69 10.52 10.92
CA GLN A 160 -2.61 9.22 10.25
C GLN A 160 -1.54 8.32 10.87
N LEU A 161 -0.36 8.87 11.22
CA LEU A 161 0.72 8.12 11.87
C LEU A 161 0.33 7.67 13.27
N ILE A 162 -0.31 8.55 14.04
CA ILE A 162 -0.81 8.22 15.38
C ILE A 162 -1.86 7.11 15.29
N LEU A 163 -2.81 7.23 14.37
CA LEU A 163 -3.87 6.24 14.17
C LEU A 163 -3.29 4.88 13.74
N MET A 164 -2.29 4.88 12.86
CA MET A 164 -1.54 3.67 12.48
C MET A 164 -0.82 3.05 13.68
N GLY A 165 -0.15 3.87 14.51
CA GLY A 165 0.52 3.40 15.73
C GLY A 165 -0.45 2.75 16.71
N ILE A 166 -1.61 3.38 16.96
CA ILE A 166 -2.68 2.84 17.80
C ILE A 166 -3.21 1.52 17.23
N PHE A 167 -3.46 1.47 15.93
CA PHE A 167 -3.92 0.26 15.25
C PHE A 167 -2.91 -0.89 15.37
N LEU A 168 -1.62 -0.63 15.13
CA LEU A 168 -0.56 -1.63 15.28
C LEU A 168 -0.42 -2.11 16.72
N ALA A 169 -0.52 -1.22 17.71
CA ALA A 169 -0.50 -1.59 19.13
C ALA A 169 -1.71 -2.46 19.49
N ALA A 170 -2.91 -2.11 19.03
CA ALA A 170 -4.11 -2.90 19.22
C ALA A 170 -4.00 -4.28 18.55
N GLN A 171 -3.46 -4.34 17.34
CA GLN A 171 -3.17 -5.59 16.64
C GLN A 171 -2.18 -6.46 17.43
N ALA A 172 -1.08 -5.89 17.90
CA ALA A 172 -0.09 -6.62 18.68
C ALA A 172 -0.69 -7.21 19.97
N PHE A 173 -1.57 -6.45 20.65
CA PHE A 173 -2.27 -6.91 21.83
C PHE A 173 -3.23 -8.08 21.55
N VAL A 174 -4.02 -7.99 20.47
CA VAL A 174 -4.94 -9.05 20.05
C VAL A 174 -4.17 -10.30 19.61
N LEU A 175 -3.10 -10.12 18.84
CA LEU A 175 -2.24 -11.20 18.37
C LEU A 175 -1.54 -11.93 19.50
N ARG A 176 -1.05 -11.20 20.52
CA ARG A 176 -0.41 -11.78 21.70
C ARG A 176 -1.35 -12.75 22.44
N LYS A 177 -2.63 -12.38 22.55
CA LYS A 177 -3.63 -13.24 23.18
C LYS A 177 -3.87 -14.53 22.40
N HIS A 178 -3.86 -14.48 21.06
CA HIS A 178 -4.02 -15.67 20.22
C HIS A 178 -2.77 -16.55 20.17
N LEU A 179 -1.57 -15.99 20.21
CA LEU A 179 -0.32 -16.73 20.29
C LEU A 179 -0.19 -17.51 21.61
N ASN A 180 -0.62 -16.94 22.74
CA ASN A 180 -0.61 -17.63 24.04
C ASN A 180 -1.58 -18.82 24.06
N ILE A 181 -2.76 -18.69 23.47
CA ILE A 181 -3.74 -19.79 23.38
C ILE A 181 -3.21 -20.94 22.51
N GLU A 182 -2.51 -20.64 21.43
CA GLU A 182 -1.96 -21.64 20.52
C GLU A 182 -0.75 -22.36 21.11
N SER A 183 0.06 -21.68 21.93
CA SER A 183 1.15 -22.29 22.71
C SER A 183 0.63 -23.23 23.82
N ASP A 184 -0.46 -22.86 24.48
CA ASP A 184 -1.08 -23.66 25.53
C ASP A 184 -1.73 -24.92 24.95
N ILE A 185 -2.40 -24.83 23.82
CA ILE A 185 -2.97 -25.99 23.11
C ILE A 185 -1.86 -26.92 22.59
N ALA A 186 -0.76 -26.38 22.05
CA ALA A 186 0.37 -27.17 21.59
C ALA A 186 1.05 -27.92 22.73
N SER A 187 1.20 -27.30 23.90
CA SER A 187 1.79 -27.92 25.10
C SER A 187 0.88 -29.01 25.69
N GLU A 188 -0.45 -28.86 25.64
CA GLU A 188 -1.41 -29.90 26.05
C GLU A 188 -1.39 -31.11 25.13
N HIS A 189 -1.23 -30.90 23.80
CA HIS A 189 -1.10 -32.00 22.84
C HIS A 189 0.21 -32.77 23.02
N GLU A 190 1.32 -32.10 23.21
CA GLU A 190 2.61 -32.78 23.49
C GLU A 190 2.59 -33.57 24.80
N THR A 191 1.89 -33.07 25.83
CA THR A 191 1.76 -33.76 27.11
C THR A 191 0.82 -34.99 27.01
N SER A 192 -0.15 -34.97 26.12
CA SER A 192 -1.08 -36.08 25.90
C SER A 192 -0.56 -37.15 24.95
N GLU A 193 0.46 -36.84 24.13
CA GLU A 193 1.13 -37.80 23.23
C GLU A 193 2.33 -38.54 23.85
N GLN A 194 2.67 -38.31 25.12
CA GLN A 194 3.61 -39.14 25.86
C GLN A 194 2.87 -40.24 26.65
N PRO A 195 2.43 -41.35 26.03
CA PRO A 195 1.94 -42.48 26.77
C PRO A 195 3.13 -43.38 27.11
N SER A 196 3.37 -43.58 28.42
CA SER A 196 3.83 -44.84 29.00
C SER A 196 5.01 -45.55 28.32
N GLN A 197 6.17 -44.95 28.23
CA GLN A 197 7.43 -45.68 28.04
C GLN A 197 8.29 -45.80 29.32
N GLN A 198 7.67 -45.77 30.47
CA GLN A 198 8.37 -46.09 31.74
C GLN A 198 7.57 -47.12 32.55
N GLN A 199 7.40 -48.32 31.98
CA GLN A 199 7.12 -49.52 32.77
C GLN A 199 7.61 -50.73 31.98
N HIS A 200 8.90 -51.00 32.00
CA HIS A 200 9.46 -52.38 32.04
C HIS A 200 10.89 -52.32 32.55
#